data_b1d6e172a72137b58b2978c807f440d4
#
_entry.id   b1d6e172a72137b58b2978c807f440d4
#
_cell.length_a   1.000
_cell.length_b   1.000
_cell.length_c   1.000
_cell.angle_alpha   90.00
_cell.angle_beta   90.00
_cell.angle_gamma   90.00
#
_symmetry.space_group_name_H-M   'P 1'
#
loop_
_entity.id
_entity.type
_entity.pdbx_description
1 polymer ?
#
loop_
_entity_poly.entity_id
_entity_poly.type
_entity_poly.pdbx_seq_one_letter_code
_entity_poly.pdbx_strand_id
1 'polypeptide(L)'
;MLIDAYLLDTQFYKARKFYYSLPQTLQKTIAAIKEFQILLNSFSQGSETEYSHLKNLLSDLSQKGDISAQELVYYQSAFALAEADYPLAKQYLEQLTDPKYQSYKSDIDSAFHQYQSLKSVPSYYQEGLIGFQLMKNGFYALAKKVAIPLANQYSNYILPYQILAKTDFSNGKPDSAVGYFQKLLELDYEQKNNYLYHLGVLYYQLGNYTQAVLSFSQITNQDIMLDAERYLVLSYTALGETEKAIKSWQRLAGYPEIKKSDFYSFFQEAFWKPYRRGQSSPYLKNTSLVNAYLQLCPKKLAESDQVVCQYGQLGKQLATQKNQISI
;
A
#
# COMPACT_ATOMS: atom_id res chain seq x y z
N MET A 1 21.81 3.99 3.50
CA MET A 1 21.18 5.23 2.97
C MET A 1 19.91 4.97 2.15
N LEU A 2 19.94 4.41 0.93
CA LEU A 2 18.70 4.25 0.14
C LEU A 2 17.75 3.17 0.71
N ILE A 3 18.31 2.06 1.21
CA ILE A 3 17.51 1.06 1.94
C ILE A 3 16.85 1.68 3.15
N ASP A 4 17.54 2.48 3.93
CA ASP A 4 16.98 3.13 5.12
C ASP A 4 15.82 4.07 4.73
N ALA A 5 15.98 4.82 3.63
CA ALA A 5 14.90 5.67 3.14
C ALA A 5 13.65 4.86 2.74
N TYR A 6 13.84 3.70 2.08
CA TYR A 6 12.71 2.84 1.74
C TYR A 6 12.08 2.16 2.96
N LEU A 7 12.86 1.80 3.98
CA LEU A 7 12.33 1.22 5.22
C LEU A 7 11.57 2.25 6.05
N LEU A 8 12.09 3.47 6.15
CA LEU A 8 11.42 4.59 6.84
C LEU A 8 10.10 4.98 6.18
N ASP A 9 10.04 4.90 4.84
CA ASP A 9 8.83 5.19 4.04
C ASP A 9 7.94 3.95 3.84
N THR A 10 8.19 2.87 4.60
CA THR A 10 7.45 1.60 4.52
C THR A 10 7.36 0.98 3.12
N GLN A 11 8.29 1.34 2.21
CA GLN A 11 8.34 0.82 0.86
C GLN A 11 9.15 -0.48 0.78
N PHE A 12 8.75 -1.48 1.55
CA PHE A 12 9.50 -2.74 1.73
C PHE A 12 9.79 -3.48 0.42
N TYR A 13 8.86 -3.45 -0.54
CA TYR A 13 9.09 -4.05 -1.86
C TYR A 13 10.24 -3.36 -2.62
N LYS A 14 10.32 -2.04 -2.56
CA LYS A 14 11.42 -1.30 -3.20
C LYS A 14 12.73 -1.52 -2.45
N ALA A 15 12.69 -1.56 -1.12
CA ALA A 15 13.84 -1.91 -0.30
C ALA A 15 14.37 -3.30 -0.69
N ARG A 16 13.49 -4.30 -0.81
CA ARG A 16 13.81 -5.66 -1.25
C ARG A 16 14.42 -5.68 -2.65
N LYS A 17 13.75 -5.05 -3.64
CA LYS A 17 14.24 -5.02 -5.02
C LYS A 17 15.62 -4.37 -5.09
N PHE A 18 15.85 -3.30 -4.35
CA PHE A 18 17.14 -2.64 -4.29
C PHE A 18 18.20 -3.53 -3.61
N TYR A 19 17.86 -4.14 -2.45
CA TYR A 19 18.77 -5.04 -1.73
C TYR A 19 19.30 -6.17 -2.64
N TYR A 20 18.40 -6.89 -3.33
CA TYR A 20 18.77 -7.99 -4.22
C TYR A 20 19.44 -7.53 -5.54
N SER A 21 19.34 -6.24 -5.90
CA SER A 21 20.09 -5.68 -7.04
C SER A 21 21.54 -5.36 -6.72
N LEU A 22 21.93 -5.34 -5.44
CA LEU A 22 23.29 -5.07 -5.02
C LEU A 22 24.21 -6.28 -5.25
N PRO A 23 25.49 -6.06 -5.56
CA PRO A 23 26.50 -7.13 -5.54
C PRO A 23 26.53 -7.83 -4.18
N GLN A 24 26.77 -9.15 -4.16
CA GLN A 24 26.80 -9.95 -2.92
C GLN A 24 27.76 -9.38 -1.86
N THR A 25 28.87 -8.79 -2.27
CA THR A 25 29.85 -8.15 -1.38
C THR A 25 29.22 -6.98 -0.62
N LEU A 26 28.37 -6.18 -1.28
CA LEU A 26 27.66 -5.07 -0.66
C LEU A 26 26.45 -5.54 0.16
N GLN A 27 25.75 -6.60 -0.25
CA GLN A 27 24.70 -7.19 0.58
C GLN A 27 25.22 -7.61 1.95
N LYS A 28 26.40 -8.22 2.01
CA LYS A 28 27.04 -8.65 3.27
C LYS A 28 27.43 -7.49 4.20
N THR A 29 27.51 -6.27 3.70
CA THR A 29 27.80 -5.07 4.54
C THR A 29 26.53 -4.46 5.14
N ILE A 30 25.35 -4.90 4.71
CA ILE A 30 24.08 -4.43 5.24
C ILE A 30 23.79 -5.19 6.53
N ALA A 31 23.47 -4.44 7.60
CA ALA A 31 23.18 -5.06 8.89
C ALA A 31 22.05 -6.10 8.79
N ALA A 32 22.25 -7.26 9.40
CA ALA A 32 21.33 -8.39 9.38
C ALA A 32 19.90 -7.99 9.81
N ILE A 33 19.76 -7.03 10.73
CA ILE A 33 18.46 -6.50 11.14
C ILE A 33 17.69 -5.86 9.99
N LYS A 34 18.37 -5.19 9.05
CA LYS A 34 17.71 -4.58 7.88
C LYS A 34 17.25 -5.64 6.89
N GLU A 35 18.05 -6.67 6.65
CA GLU A 35 17.66 -7.83 5.85
C GLU A 35 16.43 -8.51 6.46
N PHE A 36 16.46 -8.77 7.75
CA PHE A 36 15.34 -9.33 8.50
C PHE A 36 14.07 -8.50 8.33
N GLN A 37 14.15 -7.17 8.52
CA GLN A 37 13.02 -6.27 8.33
C GLN A 37 12.48 -6.28 6.90
N ILE A 38 13.37 -6.28 5.89
CA ILE A 38 12.98 -6.36 4.48
C ILE A 38 12.22 -7.66 4.22
N LEU A 39 12.75 -8.79 4.65
CA LEU A 39 12.14 -10.10 4.40
C LEU A 39 10.84 -10.27 5.16
N LEU A 40 10.80 -9.87 6.42
CA LEU A 40 9.61 -9.94 7.26
C LEU A 40 8.42 -9.17 6.65
N ASN A 41 8.69 -8.04 6.02
CA ASN A 41 7.66 -7.16 5.48
C ASN A 41 7.41 -7.33 3.98
N SER A 42 8.26 -8.02 3.23
CA SER A 42 8.16 -8.11 1.76
C SER A 42 8.13 -9.53 1.22
N PHE A 43 7.72 -10.50 2.02
CA PHE A 43 7.64 -11.92 1.67
C PHE A 43 6.98 -12.17 0.31
N SER A 44 7.65 -12.97 -0.56
CA SER A 44 7.20 -13.01 -1.95
C SER A 44 6.10 -14.02 -2.24
N GLN A 45 6.17 -15.25 -1.73
CA GLN A 45 5.20 -16.30 -2.10
C GLN A 45 5.02 -17.41 -1.06
N GLY A 46 5.40 -17.20 0.20
CA GLY A 46 5.21 -18.22 1.24
C GLY A 46 6.11 -19.44 1.08
N SER A 47 7.31 -19.28 0.50
CA SER A 47 8.23 -20.42 0.40
C SER A 47 8.77 -20.80 1.78
N GLU A 48 8.75 -22.08 2.11
CA GLU A 48 9.32 -22.59 3.37
C GLU A 48 10.80 -22.23 3.52
N THR A 49 11.53 -22.12 2.40
CA THR A 49 12.94 -21.69 2.37
C THR A 49 13.12 -20.28 2.89
N GLU A 50 12.25 -19.35 2.44
CA GLU A 50 12.33 -17.94 2.86
C GLU A 50 11.90 -17.79 4.34
N TYR A 51 10.91 -18.58 4.76
CA TYR A 51 10.47 -18.62 6.15
C TYR A 51 11.57 -19.17 7.08
N SER A 52 12.22 -20.26 6.70
CA SER A 52 13.35 -20.84 7.44
C SER A 52 14.52 -19.87 7.51
N HIS A 53 14.79 -19.13 6.43
CA HIS A 53 15.82 -18.08 6.43
C HIS A 53 15.49 -16.96 7.41
N LEU A 54 14.24 -16.49 7.48
CA LEU A 54 13.80 -15.51 8.48
C LEU A 54 14.03 -15.99 9.91
N LYS A 55 13.71 -17.25 10.22
CA LYS A 55 13.95 -17.83 11.56
C LYS A 55 15.44 -17.88 11.91
N ASN A 56 16.28 -18.25 10.94
CA ASN A 56 17.73 -18.27 11.13
C ASN A 56 18.28 -16.85 11.38
N LEU A 57 17.84 -15.86 10.60
CA LEU A 57 18.22 -14.47 10.83
C LEU A 57 17.82 -13.97 12.22
N LEU A 58 16.62 -14.30 12.71
CA LEU A 58 16.19 -13.95 14.05
C LEU A 58 17.09 -14.57 15.13
N SER A 59 17.45 -15.86 14.95
CA SER A 59 18.38 -16.55 15.84
C SER A 59 19.76 -15.89 15.86
N ASP A 60 20.31 -15.56 14.69
CA ASP A 60 21.60 -14.90 14.56
C ASP A 60 21.60 -13.50 15.21
N LEU A 61 20.53 -12.72 14.99
CA LEU A 61 20.37 -11.39 15.61
C LEU A 61 20.35 -11.48 17.14
N SER A 62 19.66 -12.50 17.67
CA SER A 62 19.60 -12.74 19.11
C SER A 62 20.99 -13.13 19.66
N GLN A 63 21.70 -14.05 19.01
CA GLN A 63 23.02 -14.52 19.47
C GLN A 63 24.09 -13.41 19.46
N LYS A 64 23.99 -12.48 18.49
CA LYS A 64 24.90 -11.34 18.38
C LYS A 64 24.55 -10.16 19.29
N GLY A 65 23.36 -10.21 19.93
CA GLY A 65 22.86 -9.10 20.74
C GLY A 65 22.42 -7.88 19.91
N ASP A 66 22.13 -8.07 18.63
CA ASP A 66 21.71 -7.00 17.72
C ASP A 66 20.25 -6.56 17.93
N ILE A 67 19.48 -7.33 18.71
CA ILE A 67 18.11 -7.03 19.14
C ILE A 67 17.98 -7.20 20.66
N SER A 68 17.10 -6.42 21.26
CA SER A 68 16.80 -6.52 22.69
C SER A 68 16.02 -7.79 23.04
N ALA A 69 16.04 -8.20 24.32
CA ALA A 69 15.26 -9.35 24.78
C ALA A 69 13.76 -9.18 24.51
N GLN A 70 13.21 -7.97 24.65
CA GLN A 70 11.79 -7.69 24.38
C GLN A 70 11.48 -7.74 22.86
N GLU A 71 12.39 -7.28 22.00
CA GLU A 71 12.25 -7.44 20.54
C GLU A 71 12.30 -8.91 20.12
N LEU A 72 13.19 -9.68 20.72
CA LEU A 72 13.26 -11.13 20.43
C LEU A 72 11.92 -11.80 20.79
N VAL A 73 11.41 -11.58 21.99
CA VAL A 73 10.13 -12.14 22.46
C VAL A 73 8.97 -11.68 21.58
N TYR A 74 8.96 -10.42 21.13
CA TYR A 74 7.97 -9.88 20.21
C TYR A 74 7.96 -10.66 18.88
N TYR A 75 9.12 -10.83 18.26
CA TYR A 75 9.22 -11.61 17.01
C TYR A 75 8.91 -13.08 17.23
N GLN A 76 9.41 -13.71 18.31
CA GLN A 76 9.11 -15.12 18.62
C GLN A 76 7.61 -15.35 18.80
N SER A 77 6.89 -14.45 19.46
CA SER A 77 5.43 -14.54 19.58
C SER A 77 4.74 -14.53 18.23
N ALA A 78 5.17 -13.65 17.32
CA ALA A 78 4.60 -13.55 15.96
C ALA A 78 4.88 -14.81 15.13
N PHE A 79 6.07 -15.41 15.24
CA PHE A 79 6.39 -16.67 14.58
C PHE A 79 5.55 -17.83 15.13
N ALA A 80 5.41 -17.96 16.47
CA ALA A 80 4.57 -18.97 17.09
C ALA A 80 3.10 -18.84 16.66
N LEU A 81 2.58 -17.62 16.55
CA LEU A 81 1.23 -17.35 16.02
C LEU A 81 1.09 -17.81 14.56
N ALA A 82 2.08 -17.54 13.73
CA ALA A 82 2.06 -17.95 12.31
C ALA A 82 2.21 -19.47 12.10
N GLU A 83 2.74 -20.18 13.10
CA GLU A 83 2.85 -21.65 13.15
C GLU A 83 1.64 -22.30 13.83
N ALA A 84 0.65 -21.50 14.26
CA ALA A 84 -0.51 -21.94 15.04
C ALA A 84 -0.15 -22.61 16.40
N ASP A 85 1.07 -22.35 16.90
CA ASP A 85 1.47 -22.75 18.26
C ASP A 85 0.99 -21.70 19.27
N TYR A 86 -0.32 -21.69 19.51
CA TYR A 86 -0.95 -20.69 20.39
C TYR A 86 -0.54 -20.79 21.85
N PRO A 87 -0.28 -21.99 22.42
CA PRO A 87 0.26 -22.09 23.80
C PRO A 87 1.62 -21.40 23.92
N LEU A 88 2.54 -21.65 23.00
CA LEU A 88 3.86 -21.00 22.99
C LEU A 88 3.74 -19.50 22.72
N ALA A 89 2.88 -19.09 21.78
CA ALA A 89 2.63 -17.68 21.52
C ALA A 89 2.17 -16.93 22.77
N LYS A 90 1.25 -17.51 23.54
CA LYS A 90 0.78 -16.92 24.81
C LYS A 90 1.89 -16.77 25.83
N GLN A 91 2.77 -17.78 25.97
CA GLN A 91 3.94 -17.69 26.87
C GLN A 91 4.85 -16.50 26.49
N TYR A 92 5.09 -16.28 25.20
CA TYR A 92 5.85 -15.11 24.73
C TYR A 92 5.11 -13.80 24.98
N LEU A 93 3.80 -13.74 24.70
CA LEU A 93 2.99 -12.53 24.94
C LEU A 93 2.97 -12.12 26.41
N GLU A 94 2.96 -13.08 27.34
CA GLU A 94 3.04 -12.81 28.78
C GLU A 94 4.37 -12.16 29.18
N GLN A 95 5.47 -12.50 28.49
CA GLN A 95 6.80 -11.93 28.71
C GLN A 95 6.97 -10.51 28.13
N LEU A 96 6.04 -10.07 27.25
CA LEU A 96 6.07 -8.71 26.69
C LEU A 96 5.59 -7.70 27.72
N THR A 97 6.53 -6.99 28.32
CA THR A 97 6.29 -5.97 29.36
C THR A 97 6.58 -4.55 28.86
N ASP A 98 7.36 -4.39 27.80
CA ASP A 98 7.69 -3.09 27.23
C ASP A 98 6.42 -2.42 26.67
N PRO A 99 6.11 -1.17 27.09
CA PRO A 99 4.95 -0.40 26.60
C PRO A 99 4.86 -0.29 25.07
N LYS A 100 5.99 -0.32 24.39
CA LYS A 100 6.07 -0.29 22.91
C LYS A 100 5.26 -1.41 22.24
N TYR A 101 5.12 -2.57 22.88
CA TYR A 101 4.45 -3.75 22.31
C TYR A 101 3.05 -4.01 22.88
N GLN A 102 2.53 -3.15 23.75
CA GLN A 102 1.23 -3.38 24.39
C GLN A 102 0.07 -3.33 23.39
N SER A 103 0.13 -2.49 22.37
CA SER A 103 -0.90 -2.46 21.32
C SER A 103 -0.95 -3.79 20.57
N TYR A 104 0.19 -4.34 20.18
CA TYR A 104 0.29 -5.64 19.52
C TYR A 104 -0.29 -6.75 20.41
N LYS A 105 0.12 -6.81 21.69
CA LYS A 105 -0.39 -7.79 22.66
C LYS A 105 -1.92 -7.71 22.76
N SER A 106 -2.45 -6.51 22.93
CA SER A 106 -3.89 -6.26 23.02
C SER A 106 -4.65 -6.70 21.75
N ASP A 107 -4.08 -6.44 20.57
CA ASP A 107 -4.67 -6.87 19.30
C ASP A 107 -4.78 -8.41 19.22
N ILE A 108 -3.72 -9.12 19.63
CA ILE A 108 -3.71 -10.59 19.62
C ILE A 108 -4.66 -11.17 20.67
N ASP A 109 -4.65 -10.64 21.89
CA ASP A 109 -5.59 -11.04 22.94
C ASP A 109 -7.05 -10.84 22.51
N SER A 110 -7.33 -9.72 21.83
CA SER A 110 -8.65 -9.43 21.25
C SER A 110 -9.07 -10.48 20.24
N ALA A 111 -8.16 -10.95 19.37
CA ALA A 111 -8.44 -12.01 18.39
C ALA A 111 -8.75 -13.35 19.09
N PHE A 112 -8.01 -13.70 20.13
CA PHE A 112 -8.30 -14.90 20.93
C PHE A 112 -9.67 -14.81 21.61
N HIS A 113 -9.99 -13.69 22.24
CA HIS A 113 -11.29 -13.47 22.86
C HIS A 113 -12.44 -13.49 21.86
N GLN A 114 -12.26 -12.84 20.69
CA GLN A 114 -13.24 -12.87 19.62
C GLN A 114 -13.54 -14.32 19.18
N TYR A 115 -12.50 -15.12 18.95
CA TYR A 115 -12.69 -16.54 18.58
C TYR A 115 -13.43 -17.33 19.68
N GLN A 116 -13.03 -17.15 20.94
CA GLN A 116 -13.65 -17.82 22.09
C GLN A 116 -15.13 -17.43 22.27
N SER A 117 -15.51 -16.21 21.90
CA SER A 117 -16.89 -15.74 21.99
C SER A 117 -17.81 -16.36 20.92
N LEU A 118 -17.24 -16.88 19.84
CA LEU A 118 -17.95 -17.51 18.75
C LEU A 118 -18.22 -18.97 19.09
N LYS A 119 -19.50 -19.35 19.17
CA LYS A 119 -19.88 -20.74 19.44
C LYS A 119 -19.84 -21.56 18.15
N SER A 120 -19.14 -22.69 18.19
CA SER A 120 -19.14 -23.68 17.10
C SER A 120 -18.58 -23.21 15.77
N VAL A 121 -17.60 -22.30 15.77
CA VAL A 121 -16.85 -21.94 14.55
C VAL A 121 -15.64 -22.86 14.36
N PRO A 122 -15.30 -23.22 13.11
CA PRO A 122 -14.12 -24.03 12.81
C PRO A 122 -12.80 -23.36 13.25
N SER A 123 -11.79 -24.17 13.53
CA SER A 123 -10.47 -23.69 14.00
C SER A 123 -9.78 -22.75 13.01
N TYR A 124 -9.97 -22.95 11.70
CA TYR A 124 -9.40 -22.07 10.69
C TYR A 124 -9.84 -20.60 10.83
N TYR A 125 -10.96 -20.36 11.50
CA TYR A 125 -11.43 -19.00 11.77
C TYR A 125 -10.51 -18.27 12.74
N GLN A 126 -9.98 -18.99 13.75
CA GLN A 126 -8.96 -18.46 14.67
C GLN A 126 -7.70 -18.11 13.92
N GLU A 127 -7.25 -19.00 13.03
CA GLU A 127 -6.06 -18.75 12.20
C GLU A 127 -6.23 -17.49 11.34
N GLY A 128 -7.40 -17.31 10.71
CA GLY A 128 -7.71 -16.11 9.94
C GLY A 128 -7.68 -14.84 10.77
N LEU A 129 -8.28 -14.84 11.97
CA LEU A 129 -8.25 -13.71 12.89
C LEU A 129 -6.82 -13.35 13.30
N ILE A 130 -6.01 -14.36 13.66
CA ILE A 130 -4.60 -14.17 14.00
C ILE A 130 -3.80 -13.66 12.81
N GLY A 131 -3.98 -14.24 11.62
CA GLY A 131 -3.34 -13.76 10.40
C GLY A 131 -3.68 -12.29 10.09
N PHE A 132 -4.92 -11.88 10.34
CA PHE A 132 -5.35 -10.49 10.17
C PHE A 132 -4.64 -9.55 11.17
N GLN A 133 -4.48 -9.95 12.42
CA GLN A 133 -3.74 -9.15 13.40
C GLN A 133 -2.24 -9.10 13.09
N LEU A 134 -1.65 -10.19 12.63
CA LEU A 134 -0.26 -10.18 12.15
C LEU A 134 -0.07 -9.16 11.01
N MET A 135 -0.98 -9.14 10.03
CA MET A 135 -0.97 -8.15 8.94
C MET A 135 -1.11 -6.73 9.48
N LYS A 136 -2.06 -6.47 10.38
CA LYS A 136 -2.32 -5.16 10.98
C LYS A 136 -1.09 -4.62 11.71
N ASN A 137 -0.34 -5.50 12.35
CA ASN A 137 0.89 -5.17 13.07
C ASN A 137 2.17 -5.21 12.20
N GLY A 138 2.04 -5.26 10.87
CA GLY A 138 3.15 -5.16 9.94
C GLY A 138 3.91 -6.47 9.68
N PHE A 139 3.48 -7.60 10.23
CA PHE A 139 4.08 -8.90 9.98
C PHE A 139 3.58 -9.53 8.67
N TYR A 140 3.78 -8.83 7.55
CA TYR A 140 3.20 -9.22 6.26
C TYR A 140 3.65 -10.61 5.79
N ALA A 141 4.89 -10.99 6.01
CA ALA A 141 5.40 -12.33 5.68
C ALA A 141 4.64 -13.42 6.44
N LEU A 142 4.50 -13.24 7.74
CA LEU A 142 3.86 -14.20 8.64
C LEU A 142 2.35 -14.25 8.39
N ALA A 143 1.73 -13.11 8.16
CA ALA A 143 0.32 -13.03 7.76
C ALA A 143 0.03 -13.81 6.47
N LYS A 144 0.91 -13.70 5.46
CA LYS A 144 0.79 -14.47 4.21
C LYS A 144 1.01 -15.97 4.42
N LYS A 145 1.93 -16.35 5.29
CA LYS A 145 2.13 -17.78 5.66
C LYS A 145 0.84 -18.40 6.19
N VAL A 146 0.08 -17.66 7.00
CA VAL A 146 -1.23 -18.08 7.50
C VAL A 146 -2.30 -18.03 6.41
N ALA A 147 -2.36 -16.95 5.63
CA ALA A 147 -3.47 -16.70 4.73
C ALA A 147 -3.47 -17.55 3.45
N ILE A 148 -2.30 -17.89 2.90
CA ILE A 148 -2.22 -18.65 1.64
C ILE A 148 -2.85 -20.05 1.76
N PRO A 149 -2.52 -20.89 2.76
CA PRO A 149 -3.17 -22.18 2.94
C PRO A 149 -4.68 -22.04 3.14
N LEU A 150 -5.11 -21.06 3.94
CA LEU A 150 -6.53 -20.83 4.21
C LEU A 150 -7.31 -20.42 2.94
N ALA A 151 -6.75 -19.53 2.10
CA ALA A 151 -7.37 -19.14 0.83
C ALA A 151 -7.49 -20.32 -0.15
N ASN A 152 -6.48 -21.19 -0.18
CA ASN A 152 -6.47 -22.37 -1.05
C ASN A 152 -7.48 -23.43 -0.59
N GLN A 153 -7.63 -23.63 0.72
CA GLN A 153 -8.52 -24.65 1.28
C GLN A 153 -9.97 -24.17 1.40
N TYR A 154 -10.18 -22.90 1.69
CA TYR A 154 -11.50 -22.31 2.00
C TYR A 154 -11.80 -21.13 1.08
N SER A 155 -12.14 -21.42 -0.18
CA SER A 155 -12.29 -20.42 -1.25
C SER A 155 -13.36 -19.34 -1.02
N ASN A 156 -14.28 -19.55 -0.05
CA ASN A 156 -15.32 -18.59 0.33
C ASN A 156 -15.03 -17.88 1.67
N TYR A 157 -13.88 -18.11 2.26
CA TYR A 157 -13.49 -17.45 3.50
C TYR A 157 -12.85 -16.10 3.20
N ILE A 158 -13.47 -15.02 3.65
CA ILE A 158 -13.11 -13.64 3.28
C ILE A 158 -11.75 -13.20 3.85
N LEU A 159 -11.48 -13.47 5.13
CA LEU A 159 -10.29 -12.95 5.83
C LEU A 159 -8.96 -13.25 5.12
N PRO A 160 -8.68 -14.47 4.64
CA PRO A 160 -7.44 -14.75 3.92
C PRO A 160 -7.24 -13.83 2.71
N TYR A 161 -8.30 -13.58 1.94
CA TYR A 161 -8.22 -12.69 0.77
C TYR A 161 -8.00 -11.23 1.17
N GLN A 162 -8.59 -10.77 2.27
CA GLN A 162 -8.33 -9.43 2.82
C GLN A 162 -6.86 -9.28 3.24
N ILE A 163 -6.29 -10.29 3.90
CA ILE A 163 -4.88 -10.32 4.29
C ILE A 163 -3.99 -10.25 3.05
N LEU A 164 -4.24 -11.13 2.07
CA LEU A 164 -3.43 -11.23 0.85
C LEU A 164 -3.52 -9.95 0.00
N ALA A 165 -4.73 -9.42 -0.20
CA ALA A 165 -4.96 -8.19 -0.95
C ALA A 165 -4.23 -7.00 -0.32
N LYS A 166 -4.42 -6.76 0.98
CA LYS A 166 -3.78 -5.65 1.69
C LYS A 166 -2.27 -5.81 1.75
N THR A 167 -1.78 -7.01 2.00
CA THR A 167 -0.34 -7.29 2.06
C THR A 167 0.33 -7.02 0.71
N ASP A 168 -0.24 -7.50 -0.39
CA ASP A 168 0.33 -7.29 -1.71
C ASP A 168 0.17 -5.85 -2.20
N PHE A 169 -0.92 -5.18 -1.83
CA PHE A 169 -1.09 -3.74 -2.06
C PHE A 169 0.01 -2.93 -1.36
N SER A 170 0.22 -3.15 -0.06
CA SER A 170 1.23 -2.45 0.74
C SER A 170 2.66 -2.76 0.28
N ASN A 171 2.89 -3.96 -0.23
CA ASN A 171 4.19 -4.38 -0.73
C ASN A 171 4.45 -3.98 -2.20
N GLY A 172 3.56 -3.21 -2.82
CA GLY A 172 3.73 -2.76 -4.20
C GLY A 172 3.73 -3.89 -5.23
N LYS A 173 2.92 -4.94 -5.00
CA LYS A 173 2.66 -6.05 -5.93
C LYS A 173 1.26 -5.91 -6.54
N PRO A 174 1.08 -4.94 -7.45
CA PRO A 174 -0.26 -4.59 -7.93
C PRO A 174 -0.95 -5.75 -8.67
N ASP A 175 -0.20 -6.56 -9.44
CA ASP A 175 -0.79 -7.64 -10.24
C ASP A 175 -1.47 -8.70 -9.37
N SER A 176 -0.80 -9.18 -8.31
CA SER A 176 -1.40 -10.17 -7.40
C SER A 176 -2.49 -9.55 -6.52
N ALA A 177 -2.32 -8.31 -6.08
CA ALA A 177 -3.34 -7.60 -5.29
C ALA A 177 -4.65 -7.44 -6.05
N VAL A 178 -4.60 -7.16 -7.38
CA VAL A 178 -5.80 -7.09 -8.23
C VAL A 178 -6.63 -8.36 -8.15
N GLY A 179 -6.00 -9.55 -8.31
CA GLY A 179 -6.72 -10.82 -8.25
C GLY A 179 -7.43 -11.04 -6.91
N TYR A 180 -6.78 -10.70 -5.80
CA TYR A 180 -7.39 -10.84 -4.48
C TYR A 180 -8.53 -9.85 -4.23
N PHE A 181 -8.40 -8.58 -4.67
CA PHE A 181 -9.50 -7.61 -4.55
C PHE A 181 -10.69 -7.97 -5.46
N GLN A 182 -10.45 -8.54 -6.65
CA GLN A 182 -11.54 -9.06 -7.50
C GLN A 182 -12.28 -10.20 -6.79
N LYS A 183 -11.55 -11.11 -6.14
CA LYS A 183 -12.18 -12.18 -5.36
C LYS A 183 -12.99 -11.64 -4.18
N LEU A 184 -12.50 -10.61 -3.51
CA LEU A 184 -13.24 -9.94 -2.43
C LEU A 184 -14.54 -9.27 -2.92
N LEU A 185 -14.56 -8.71 -4.13
CA LEU A 185 -15.80 -8.18 -4.72
C LEU A 185 -16.88 -9.24 -4.91
N GLU A 186 -16.49 -10.50 -5.15
CA GLU A 186 -17.42 -11.62 -5.28
C GLU A 186 -17.94 -12.08 -3.90
N LEU A 187 -17.11 -12.03 -2.87
CA LEU A 187 -17.39 -12.62 -1.57
C LEU A 187 -18.02 -11.67 -0.55
N ASP A 188 -17.71 -10.37 -0.64
CA ASP A 188 -18.02 -9.38 0.39
C ASP A 188 -18.62 -8.11 -0.23
N TYR A 189 -19.93 -8.15 -0.43
CA TYR A 189 -20.65 -7.04 -1.03
C TYR A 189 -20.71 -5.79 -0.14
N GLU A 190 -20.65 -5.95 1.18
CA GLU A 190 -20.73 -4.82 2.12
C GLU A 190 -19.55 -3.86 1.99
N GLN A 191 -18.35 -4.40 1.70
CA GLN A 191 -17.13 -3.62 1.50
C GLN A 191 -16.86 -3.27 0.03
N LYS A 192 -17.83 -3.47 -0.87
CA LYS A 192 -17.69 -3.29 -2.31
C LYS A 192 -17.01 -1.97 -2.69
N ASN A 193 -17.42 -0.85 -2.10
CA ASN A 193 -16.86 0.47 -2.43
C ASN A 193 -15.37 0.55 -2.08
N ASN A 194 -14.94 -0.02 -0.95
CA ASN A 194 -13.54 -0.06 -0.55
C ASN A 194 -12.70 -0.90 -1.52
N TYR A 195 -13.21 -2.05 -1.94
CA TYR A 195 -12.51 -2.91 -2.89
C TYR A 195 -12.42 -2.30 -4.28
N LEU A 196 -13.48 -1.64 -4.75
CA LEU A 196 -13.47 -0.87 -6.00
C LEU A 196 -12.44 0.27 -5.96
N TYR A 197 -12.33 0.96 -4.83
CA TYR A 197 -11.32 2.00 -4.66
C TYR A 197 -9.91 1.44 -4.77
N HIS A 198 -9.60 0.36 -4.05
CA HIS A 198 -8.28 -0.26 -4.13
C HIS A 198 -7.97 -0.80 -5.53
N LEU A 199 -8.93 -1.43 -6.20
CA LEU A 199 -8.79 -1.86 -7.59
C LEU A 199 -8.51 -0.70 -8.54
N GLY A 200 -9.26 0.40 -8.40
CA GLY A 200 -9.03 1.60 -9.18
C GLY A 200 -7.62 2.15 -9.02
N VAL A 201 -7.12 2.23 -7.78
CA VAL A 201 -5.74 2.67 -7.49
C VAL A 201 -4.70 1.73 -8.11
N LEU A 202 -4.90 0.42 -7.98
CA LEU A 202 -4.01 -0.58 -8.55
C LEU A 202 -3.97 -0.51 -10.07
N TYR A 203 -5.12 -0.46 -10.74
CA TYR A 203 -5.20 -0.31 -12.19
C TYR A 203 -4.56 1.00 -12.67
N TYR A 204 -4.74 2.10 -11.92
CA TYR A 204 -4.06 3.35 -12.23
C TYR A 204 -2.54 3.21 -12.15
N GLN A 205 -2.01 2.56 -11.11
CA GLN A 205 -0.58 2.31 -10.94
C GLN A 205 0.00 1.43 -12.04
N LEU A 206 -0.77 0.46 -12.52
CA LEU A 206 -0.42 -0.42 -13.64
C LEU A 206 -0.54 0.26 -15.03
N GLY A 207 -1.06 1.50 -15.08
CA GLY A 207 -1.31 2.21 -16.34
C GLY A 207 -2.57 1.73 -17.08
N ASN A 208 -3.37 0.85 -16.47
CA ASN A 208 -4.64 0.40 -17.02
C ASN A 208 -5.75 1.38 -16.66
N TYR A 209 -5.69 2.56 -17.26
CA TYR A 209 -6.57 3.68 -16.93
C TYR A 209 -8.05 3.38 -17.23
N THR A 210 -8.34 2.55 -18.23
CA THR A 210 -9.72 2.13 -18.55
C THR A 210 -10.33 1.35 -17.39
N GLN A 211 -9.63 0.36 -16.85
CA GLN A 211 -10.11 -0.40 -15.69
C GLN A 211 -10.14 0.45 -14.42
N ALA A 212 -9.21 1.38 -14.26
CA ALA A 212 -9.24 2.35 -13.17
C ALA A 212 -10.54 3.18 -13.18
N VAL A 213 -10.90 3.74 -14.36
CA VAL A 213 -12.15 4.48 -14.55
C VAL A 213 -13.37 3.61 -14.24
N LEU A 214 -13.41 2.37 -14.74
CA LEU A 214 -14.51 1.44 -14.47
C LEU A 214 -14.67 1.16 -12.98
N SER A 215 -13.58 1.01 -12.26
CA SER A 215 -13.60 0.77 -10.81
C SER A 215 -14.07 2.01 -10.05
N PHE A 216 -13.46 3.17 -10.28
CA PHE A 216 -13.80 4.39 -9.54
C PHE A 216 -15.23 4.90 -9.82
N SER A 217 -15.72 4.76 -11.07
CA SER A 217 -17.05 5.24 -11.45
C SER A 217 -18.21 4.41 -10.84
N GLN A 218 -17.95 3.23 -10.30
CA GLN A 218 -18.92 2.41 -9.59
C GLN A 218 -19.03 2.73 -8.09
N ILE A 219 -18.15 3.59 -7.56
CA ILE A 219 -18.14 3.98 -6.15
C ILE A 219 -19.33 4.89 -5.87
N THR A 220 -20.13 4.52 -4.86
CA THR A 220 -21.30 5.26 -4.42
C THR A 220 -21.17 5.81 -3.00
N ASN A 221 -20.17 5.37 -2.24
CA ASN A 221 -19.91 5.84 -0.88
C ASN A 221 -19.31 7.25 -0.90
N GLN A 222 -19.95 8.21 -0.24
CA GLN A 222 -19.55 9.62 -0.23
C GLN A 222 -18.18 9.85 0.44
N ASP A 223 -17.83 9.06 1.46
CA ASP A 223 -16.57 9.24 2.21
C ASP A 223 -15.32 9.01 1.35
N ILE A 224 -15.42 8.14 0.34
CA ILE A 224 -14.31 7.82 -0.57
C ILE A 224 -14.50 8.39 -1.99
N MET A 225 -15.66 9.02 -2.24
CA MET A 225 -15.99 9.57 -3.56
C MET A 225 -15.04 10.70 -3.97
N LEU A 226 -14.63 11.54 -3.03
CA LEU A 226 -13.68 12.61 -3.28
C LEU A 226 -12.34 12.07 -3.80
N ASP A 227 -11.82 11.02 -3.17
CA ASP A 227 -10.57 10.39 -3.59
C ASP A 227 -10.73 9.67 -4.94
N ALA A 228 -11.89 9.04 -5.17
CA ALA A 228 -12.21 8.42 -6.45
C ALA A 228 -12.27 9.45 -7.58
N GLU A 229 -12.88 10.63 -7.36
CA GLU A 229 -12.92 11.71 -8.36
C GLU A 229 -11.52 12.24 -8.71
N ARG A 230 -10.59 12.31 -7.73
CA ARG A 230 -9.19 12.66 -8.00
C ARG A 230 -8.56 11.72 -9.02
N TYR A 231 -8.75 10.42 -8.82
CA TYR A 231 -8.23 9.40 -9.73
C TYR A 231 -8.98 9.35 -11.06
N LEU A 232 -10.29 9.64 -11.10
CA LEU A 232 -11.06 9.75 -12.33
C LEU A 232 -10.54 10.88 -13.22
N VAL A 233 -10.27 12.07 -12.65
CA VAL A 233 -9.65 13.16 -13.40
C VAL A 233 -8.32 12.73 -14.01
N LEU A 234 -7.45 12.10 -13.23
CA LEU A 234 -6.13 11.65 -13.68
C LEU A 234 -6.25 10.55 -14.76
N SER A 235 -7.15 9.59 -14.55
CA SER A 235 -7.35 8.46 -15.47
C SER A 235 -7.95 8.90 -16.80
N TYR A 236 -9.01 9.73 -16.78
CA TYR A 236 -9.60 10.28 -18.02
C TYR A 236 -8.59 11.16 -18.79
N THR A 237 -7.76 11.89 -18.05
CA THR A 237 -6.72 12.70 -18.70
C THR A 237 -5.66 11.82 -19.35
N ALA A 238 -5.25 10.73 -18.71
CA ALA A 238 -4.30 9.79 -19.28
C ALA A 238 -4.85 9.06 -20.52
N LEU A 239 -6.18 8.83 -20.57
CA LEU A 239 -6.89 8.28 -21.73
C LEU A 239 -7.11 9.30 -22.87
N GLY A 240 -6.87 10.59 -22.63
CA GLY A 240 -7.19 11.65 -23.57
C GLY A 240 -8.69 11.99 -23.64
N GLU A 241 -9.52 11.47 -22.71
CA GLU A 241 -10.94 11.73 -22.61
C GLU A 241 -11.24 13.07 -21.93
N THR A 242 -10.88 14.13 -22.63
CA THR A 242 -10.86 15.52 -22.15
C THR A 242 -12.17 15.97 -21.51
N GLU A 243 -13.31 15.74 -22.18
CA GLU A 243 -14.61 16.20 -21.65
C GLU A 243 -14.98 15.51 -20.35
N LYS A 244 -14.70 14.22 -20.23
CA LYS A 244 -14.95 13.47 -19.00
C LYS A 244 -14.01 13.92 -17.87
N ALA A 245 -12.73 14.20 -18.19
CA ALA A 245 -11.78 14.74 -17.25
C ALA A 245 -12.23 16.10 -16.70
N ILE A 246 -12.74 16.99 -17.56
CA ILE A 246 -13.29 18.31 -17.15
C ILE A 246 -14.51 18.12 -16.25
N LYS A 247 -15.44 17.23 -16.60
CA LYS A 247 -16.62 16.97 -15.76
C LYS A 247 -16.25 16.42 -14.38
N SER A 248 -15.34 15.46 -14.31
CA SER A 248 -14.83 14.94 -13.03
C SER A 248 -14.11 16.02 -12.23
N TRP A 249 -13.33 16.88 -12.92
CA TRP A 249 -12.71 18.03 -12.29
C TRP A 249 -13.72 19.04 -11.72
N GLN A 250 -14.79 19.32 -12.44
CA GLN A 250 -15.84 20.23 -11.96
C GLN A 250 -16.53 19.69 -10.70
N ARG A 251 -16.78 18.36 -10.66
CA ARG A 251 -17.30 17.70 -9.45
C ARG A 251 -16.29 17.82 -8.31
N LEU A 252 -15.03 17.45 -8.54
CA LEU A 252 -13.95 17.57 -7.57
C LEU A 252 -13.83 19.01 -7.02
N ALA A 253 -13.88 20.01 -7.89
CA ALA A 253 -13.78 21.42 -7.52
C ALA A 253 -14.99 21.91 -6.69
N GLY A 254 -16.10 21.20 -6.72
CA GLY A 254 -17.29 21.45 -5.88
C GLY A 254 -17.11 21.04 -4.42
N TYR A 255 -16.17 20.15 -4.12
CA TYR A 255 -15.91 19.74 -2.73
C TYR A 255 -15.14 20.83 -1.96
N PRO A 256 -15.53 21.12 -0.70
CA PRO A 256 -14.81 22.10 0.12
C PRO A 256 -13.40 21.62 0.53
N GLU A 257 -13.19 20.29 0.58
CA GLU A 257 -11.97 19.63 1.06
C GLU A 257 -10.86 19.52 0.02
N ILE A 258 -10.98 20.19 -1.14
CA ILE A 258 -9.92 20.22 -2.13
C ILE A 258 -8.64 20.83 -1.54
N LYS A 259 -7.53 20.11 -1.62
CA LYS A 259 -6.27 20.44 -0.93
C LYS A 259 -5.17 20.81 -1.92
N LYS A 260 -4.10 21.43 -1.41
CA LYS A 260 -2.89 21.70 -2.20
C LYS A 260 -2.29 20.43 -2.82
N SER A 261 -2.43 19.27 -2.15
CA SER A 261 -1.96 17.99 -2.69
C SER A 261 -2.64 17.60 -4.00
N ASP A 262 -3.90 18.00 -4.22
CA ASP A 262 -4.65 17.71 -5.43
C ASP A 262 -4.07 18.46 -6.63
N PHE A 263 -3.77 19.74 -6.43
CA PHE A 263 -3.10 20.56 -7.43
C PHE A 263 -1.66 20.09 -7.68
N TYR A 264 -0.92 19.79 -6.61
CA TYR A 264 0.44 19.28 -6.73
C TYR A 264 0.49 17.98 -7.52
N SER A 265 -0.38 17.00 -7.20
CA SER A 265 -0.45 15.73 -7.90
C SER A 265 -0.78 15.91 -9.38
N PHE A 266 -1.75 16.77 -9.71
CA PHE A 266 -2.06 17.07 -11.10
C PHE A 266 -0.86 17.71 -11.83
N PHE A 267 -0.20 18.71 -11.24
CA PHE A 267 0.94 19.37 -11.88
C PHE A 267 2.14 18.44 -12.05
N GLN A 268 2.35 17.50 -11.11
CA GLN A 268 3.36 16.45 -11.24
C GLN A 268 3.09 15.57 -12.46
N GLU A 269 1.88 15.06 -12.60
CA GLU A 269 1.51 14.21 -13.74
C GLU A 269 1.49 14.99 -15.05
N ALA A 270 0.92 16.18 -15.04
CA ALA A 270 0.75 16.97 -16.25
C ALA A 270 2.05 17.50 -16.83
N PHE A 271 3.00 17.91 -15.97
CA PHE A 271 4.18 18.66 -16.45
C PHE A 271 5.50 18.03 -16.02
N TRP A 272 5.67 17.74 -14.73
CA TRP A 272 7.00 17.43 -14.19
C TRP A 272 7.47 16.02 -14.48
N LYS A 273 6.60 15.04 -14.44
CA LYS A 273 6.97 13.66 -14.79
C LYS A 273 7.35 13.51 -16.27
N PRO A 274 6.54 14.02 -17.23
CA PRO A 274 6.94 14.03 -18.64
C PRO A 274 8.22 14.81 -18.87
N TYR A 275 8.36 16.00 -18.29
CA TYR A 275 9.55 16.82 -18.45
C TYR A 275 10.83 16.10 -17.99
N ARG A 276 10.83 15.50 -16.80
CA ARG A 276 11.98 14.74 -16.27
C ARG A 276 12.32 13.51 -17.11
N ARG A 277 11.33 12.89 -17.75
CA ARG A 277 11.52 11.74 -18.62
C ARG A 277 11.91 12.10 -20.04
N GLY A 278 12.06 13.38 -20.34
CA GLY A 278 12.33 13.82 -21.69
C GLY A 278 11.16 13.69 -22.68
N GLN A 279 9.95 13.49 -22.16
CA GLN A 279 8.73 13.25 -22.96
C GLN A 279 7.90 14.52 -23.11
N SER A 280 7.15 14.62 -24.21
CA SER A 280 6.13 15.66 -24.38
C SER A 280 4.98 15.40 -23.42
N SER A 281 4.45 16.47 -22.79
CA SER A 281 3.28 16.35 -21.94
C SER A 281 2.01 16.16 -22.77
N PRO A 282 1.27 15.05 -22.62
CA PRO A 282 -0.01 14.86 -23.29
C PRO A 282 -1.06 15.89 -22.88
N TYR A 283 -0.92 16.47 -21.70
CA TYR A 283 -1.84 17.45 -21.13
C TYR A 283 -1.76 18.82 -21.79
N LEU A 284 -0.64 19.16 -22.42
CA LEU A 284 -0.52 20.42 -23.15
C LEU A 284 -1.41 20.49 -24.41
N LYS A 285 -1.86 19.33 -24.90
CA LYS A 285 -2.87 19.26 -25.96
C LYS A 285 -4.26 19.67 -25.47
N ASN A 286 -4.49 19.61 -24.16
CA ASN A 286 -5.74 20.00 -23.52
C ASN A 286 -5.57 21.27 -22.68
N THR A 287 -5.45 22.39 -23.37
CA THR A 287 -5.23 23.69 -22.74
C THR A 287 -6.38 24.12 -21.81
N SER A 288 -7.61 23.68 -22.07
CA SER A 288 -8.78 24.02 -21.25
C SER A 288 -8.68 23.40 -19.85
N LEU A 289 -8.34 22.11 -19.74
CA LEU A 289 -8.16 21.44 -18.46
C LEU A 289 -6.99 22.06 -17.66
N VAL A 290 -5.85 22.24 -18.32
CA VAL A 290 -4.66 22.87 -17.71
C VAL A 290 -4.97 24.26 -17.18
N ASN A 291 -5.65 25.08 -17.97
CA ASN A 291 -6.02 26.44 -17.56
C ASN A 291 -7.02 26.44 -16.41
N ALA A 292 -7.98 25.49 -16.39
CA ALA A 292 -8.93 25.34 -15.28
C ALA A 292 -8.21 25.08 -13.95
N TYR A 293 -7.22 24.18 -13.93
CA TYR A 293 -6.41 23.94 -12.73
C TYR A 293 -5.60 25.16 -12.30
N LEU A 294 -4.90 25.82 -13.25
CA LEU A 294 -4.09 27.00 -12.96
C LEU A 294 -4.92 28.19 -12.48
N GLN A 295 -6.14 28.36 -12.99
CA GLN A 295 -7.03 29.45 -12.58
C GLN A 295 -7.71 29.19 -11.24
N LEU A 296 -8.02 27.92 -10.92
CA LEU A 296 -8.68 27.56 -9.69
C LEU A 296 -7.72 27.51 -8.50
N CYS A 297 -6.47 27.13 -8.74
CA CYS A 297 -5.46 26.95 -7.72
C CYS A 297 -5.34 28.14 -6.75
N PRO A 298 -5.10 29.39 -7.22
CA PRO A 298 -5.00 30.52 -6.30
C PRO A 298 -6.32 30.90 -5.63
N LYS A 299 -7.47 30.47 -6.17
CA LYS A 299 -8.79 30.76 -5.58
C LYS A 299 -9.16 29.81 -4.45
N LYS A 300 -8.60 28.60 -4.46
CA LYS A 300 -8.93 27.52 -3.51
C LYS A 300 -7.90 27.36 -2.41
N LEU A 301 -6.66 27.79 -2.63
CA LEU A 301 -5.59 27.61 -1.66
C LEU A 301 -5.34 28.90 -0.86
N ALA A 302 -5.03 28.71 0.42
CA ALA A 302 -4.54 29.80 1.27
C ALA A 302 -3.23 30.38 0.70
N GLU A 303 -2.91 31.62 1.02
CA GLU A 303 -1.72 32.32 0.50
C GLU A 303 -0.42 31.56 0.78
N SER A 304 -0.29 30.96 1.97
CA SER A 304 0.85 30.11 2.35
C SER A 304 1.06 28.90 1.45
N ASP A 305 0.00 28.40 0.80
CA ASP A 305 0.01 27.21 -0.03
C ASP A 305 0.09 27.50 -1.54
N GLN A 306 0.05 28.78 -1.94
CA GLN A 306 0.05 29.19 -3.35
C GLN A 306 1.38 28.92 -4.08
N VAL A 307 2.44 28.57 -3.36
CA VAL A 307 3.69 28.06 -3.96
C VAL A 307 3.43 26.88 -4.90
N VAL A 308 2.41 26.07 -4.65
CA VAL A 308 2.00 24.97 -5.53
C VAL A 308 1.45 25.48 -6.86
N CYS A 309 0.75 26.61 -6.86
CA CYS A 309 0.25 27.25 -8.07
C CYS A 309 1.40 27.78 -8.96
N GLN A 310 2.41 28.38 -8.34
CA GLN A 310 3.64 28.82 -9.03
C GLN A 310 4.40 27.62 -9.61
N TYR A 311 4.48 26.53 -8.85
CA TYR A 311 5.05 25.25 -9.32
C TYR A 311 4.33 24.73 -10.57
N GLY A 312 3.00 24.80 -10.61
CA GLY A 312 2.20 24.43 -11.78
C GLY A 312 2.45 25.33 -12.99
N GLN A 313 2.53 26.65 -12.77
CA GLN A 313 2.82 27.63 -13.82
C GLN A 313 4.20 27.42 -14.44
N LEU A 314 5.23 27.25 -13.60
CA LEU A 314 6.58 26.96 -14.04
C LEU A 314 6.65 25.65 -14.83
N GLY A 315 6.01 24.59 -14.32
CA GLY A 315 5.94 23.30 -15.00
C GLY A 315 5.32 23.39 -16.40
N LYS A 316 4.22 24.17 -16.54
CA LYS A 316 3.61 24.45 -17.83
C LYS A 316 4.57 25.18 -18.79
N GLN A 317 5.24 26.22 -18.31
CA GLN A 317 6.19 26.99 -19.13
C GLN A 317 7.32 26.11 -19.66
N LEU A 318 7.98 25.34 -18.79
CA LEU A 318 9.07 24.44 -19.15
C LEU A 318 8.63 23.34 -20.13
N ALA A 319 7.47 22.75 -19.89
CA ALA A 319 6.93 21.73 -20.77
C ALA A 319 6.56 22.29 -22.16
N THR A 320 6.07 23.54 -22.22
CA THR A 320 5.75 24.22 -23.49
C THR A 320 7.02 24.57 -24.28
N GLN A 321 8.05 25.09 -23.63
CA GLN A 321 9.35 25.40 -24.28
C GLN A 321 9.99 24.15 -24.88
N LYS A 322 9.94 23.04 -24.15
CA LYS A 322 10.50 21.76 -24.64
C LYS A 322 9.76 21.22 -25.86
N ASN A 323 8.44 21.34 -25.92
CA ASN A 323 7.65 20.95 -27.09
C ASN A 323 7.98 21.78 -28.32
N GLN A 324 8.42 23.05 -28.14
CA GLN A 324 8.85 23.90 -29.27
C GLN A 324 10.22 23.55 -29.83
N ILE A 325 11.09 22.95 -29.01
CA ILE A 325 12.45 22.54 -29.42
C ILE A 325 12.45 21.16 -30.09
N SER A 326 11.39 20.37 -29.90
CA SER A 326 11.27 18.98 -30.42
C SER A 326 10.54 18.90 -31.77
N ILE A 327 10.22 20.06 -32.39
CA ILE A 327 9.69 20.21 -33.75
C ILE A 327 10.79 20.73 -34.67
#